data_2d83ec22b1938f9e2a3efd9be94a3bf1
#
_entry.id   2d83ec22b1938f9e2a3efd9be94a3bf1
#
_cell.length_a   1.000
_cell.length_b   1.000
_cell.length_c   1.000
_cell.angle_alpha   90.00
_cell.angle_beta   90.00
_cell.angle_gamma   90.00
#
_symmetry.space_group_name_H-M   'P 1'
#
loop_
_entity.id
_entity.type
_entity.pdbx_description
1 polymer ?
#
loop_
_entity_poly.entity_id
_entity_poly.type
_entity_poly.pdbx_seq_one_letter_code
_entity_poly.pdbx_strand_id
1 'polypeptide(L)'
;MKANILRTRFKSILLILGILALGFVASPRPGSATVSADGFQLGPEVVISAIDNEKYLPAVAYNSNHDEYLVVWQNKWPGNRDIYAQRISSRGELLSWFAVAPGPGGNPYDRAQPSVAYDPVNDRYLVVFIHDVFGDGSDWDIGGRFIPWNGPDSGLIEFPICTWNSSQWNPVVTYALAQQEFLVAWTNTPSGQPAYVSAARLNRDTGAVLDDFTISAGPENRINPDVAYNLARNEYLVVWDRVGGSHDIYGLRLTGSGVALSGGEFAIAGWPDNEEQPTVAACHNADQYLVAWQSLVGPPTNYDVYARYVSGDGVPGTVFLVDGTTAPEDTIDATCLQDGRQYLLTWQTMYAGGYYGIWGRLVYPVGMEASFGLVQPGAAADRTAPAAAGGQVNYLAAWVHDRDGTAYQDIHGRLIYLHQLYLPMVVR
;
A
#
# COMPACT_ATOMS: atom_id res chain seq x y z
N MET A 1 100.59 20.71 2.91
CA MET A 1 100.45 20.54 1.46
C MET A 1 99.10 20.01 1.19
N LYS A 2 98.31 20.73 0.43
CA LYS A 2 97.03 20.43 -0.20
C LYS A 2 95.92 19.76 0.66
N ALA A 3 95.07 20.63 1.23
CA ALA A 3 93.77 20.30 1.74
C ALA A 3 92.82 20.02 0.62
N ASN A 4 92.06 18.94 0.70
CA ASN A 4 90.90 18.66 -0.19
C ASN A 4 89.63 18.85 0.65
N ILE A 5 88.83 19.83 0.21
CA ILE A 5 87.53 20.17 0.78
C ILE A 5 86.48 19.26 0.13
N LEU A 6 85.83 18.37 0.90
CA LEU A 6 84.68 17.60 0.46
C LEU A 6 83.43 18.49 0.67
N ARG A 7 82.80 18.83 -0.45
CA ARG A 7 81.48 19.47 -0.44
C ARG A 7 80.41 18.38 -0.30
N THR A 8 79.77 18.33 0.84
CA THR A 8 78.58 17.49 1.05
C THR A 8 77.37 18.21 0.50
N ARG A 9 76.72 17.63 -0.51
CA ARG A 9 75.44 18.12 -1.07
C ARG A 9 74.31 17.58 -0.19
N PHE A 10 73.55 18.45 0.52
CA PHE A 10 72.27 18.15 1.14
C PHE A 10 71.23 17.99 0.02
N LYS A 11 70.69 16.81 -0.13
CA LYS A 11 69.45 16.56 -0.90
C LYS A 11 68.28 16.84 0.03
N SER A 12 67.56 17.92 -0.24
CA SER A 12 66.25 18.20 0.36
C SER A 12 65.26 17.19 -0.12
N ILE A 13 64.79 16.29 0.78
CA ILE A 13 63.64 15.41 0.49
C ILE A 13 62.39 16.25 0.81
N LEU A 14 61.66 16.61 -0.26
CA LEU A 14 60.35 17.24 -0.18
C LEU A 14 59.35 16.15 0.21
N LEU A 15 58.90 16.14 1.45
CA LEU A 15 57.85 15.26 1.92
C LEU A 15 56.51 15.86 1.45
N ILE A 16 55.93 15.34 0.37
CA ILE A 16 54.56 15.68 -0.03
C ILE A 16 53.61 14.95 0.90
N LEU A 17 53.06 15.67 1.93
CA LEU A 17 51.90 15.20 2.65
C LEU A 17 50.68 15.25 1.73
N GLY A 18 50.32 14.11 1.19
CA GLY A 18 49.04 13.92 0.54
C GLY A 18 47.92 13.95 1.59
N ILE A 19 47.20 15.05 1.68
CA ILE A 19 45.97 15.14 2.44
C ILE A 19 44.94 14.31 1.65
N LEU A 20 44.67 13.06 2.08
CA LEU A 20 43.49 12.34 1.70
C LEU A 20 42.31 13.11 2.28
N ALA A 21 41.64 13.90 1.46
CA ALA A 21 40.31 14.40 1.76
C ALA A 21 39.35 13.18 1.71
N LEU A 22 39.12 12.56 2.88
CA LEU A 22 37.98 11.71 3.10
C LEU A 22 36.75 12.60 2.93
N GLY A 23 36.12 12.50 1.76
CA GLY A 23 34.82 13.08 1.54
C GLY A 23 33.84 12.40 2.48
N PHE A 24 33.57 13.03 3.60
CA PHE A 24 32.37 12.73 4.38
C PHE A 24 31.20 13.08 3.47
N VAL A 25 30.59 12.06 2.87
CA VAL A 25 29.23 12.15 2.38
C VAL A 25 28.39 12.42 3.61
N ALA A 26 28.02 13.68 3.82
CA ALA A 26 27.11 14.05 4.88
C ALA A 26 25.80 13.29 4.61
N SER A 27 25.49 12.33 5.47
CA SER A 27 24.14 11.75 5.52
C SER A 27 23.15 12.91 5.58
N PRO A 28 22.07 12.90 4.77
CA PRO A 28 21.08 13.95 4.85
C PRO A 28 20.60 14.03 6.31
N ARG A 29 20.70 15.22 6.90
CA ARG A 29 20.15 15.47 8.23
C ARG A 29 18.65 15.13 8.16
N PRO A 30 18.12 14.32 9.08
CA PRO A 30 16.69 14.11 9.14
C PRO A 30 16.00 15.49 9.20
N GLY A 31 15.08 15.75 8.27
CA GLY A 31 14.29 16.96 8.27
C GLY A 31 13.62 17.13 9.64
N SER A 32 13.52 18.35 10.12
CA SER A 32 12.88 18.62 11.41
C SER A 32 11.43 18.14 11.37
N ALA A 33 11.07 17.25 12.28
CA ALA A 33 9.69 16.82 12.47
C ALA A 33 8.81 18.03 12.83
N THR A 34 7.68 18.19 12.14
CA THR A 34 6.69 19.22 12.49
C THR A 34 5.75 18.63 13.53
N VAL A 35 5.69 19.22 14.71
CA VAL A 35 4.73 18.83 15.76
C VAL A 35 3.40 19.51 15.45
N SER A 36 2.36 18.72 15.16
CA SER A 36 0.98 19.19 15.12
C SER A 36 0.42 19.29 16.55
N ALA A 37 -0.49 20.23 16.78
CA ALA A 37 -1.26 20.31 18.04
C ALA A 37 -2.25 19.14 18.21
N ASP A 38 -2.43 18.33 17.16
CA ASP A 38 -3.54 17.40 16.95
C ASP A 38 -3.20 15.94 17.33
N GLY A 39 -2.27 15.71 18.25
CA GLY A 39 -2.02 14.37 18.80
C GLY A 39 -1.13 13.44 17.96
N PHE A 40 -0.58 13.88 16.82
CA PHE A 40 0.36 13.12 16.02
C PHE A 40 1.54 13.98 15.52
N GLN A 41 2.60 13.32 15.06
CA GLN A 41 3.78 13.95 14.49
C GLN A 41 4.12 13.32 13.15
N LEU A 42 4.35 14.14 12.13
CA LEU A 42 4.88 13.68 10.84
C LEU A 42 6.39 13.51 10.92
N GLY A 43 6.89 12.33 10.57
CA GLY A 43 8.29 12.07 10.36
C GLY A 43 8.84 12.79 9.11
N PRO A 44 10.15 12.71 8.85
CA PRO A 44 10.72 13.19 7.61
C PRO A 44 10.17 12.37 6.41
N GLU A 45 10.13 12.99 5.24
CA GLU A 45 9.91 12.27 3.99
C GLU A 45 11.14 11.39 3.69
N VAL A 46 10.90 10.14 3.34
CA VAL A 46 11.93 9.13 3.04
C VAL A 46 11.80 8.74 1.58
N VAL A 47 12.91 8.80 0.85
CA VAL A 47 12.99 8.23 -0.51
C VAL A 47 13.20 6.73 -0.38
N ILE A 48 12.14 5.96 -0.63
CA ILE A 48 12.13 4.49 -0.49
C ILE A 48 12.85 3.83 -1.65
N SER A 49 12.62 4.33 -2.86
CA SER A 49 13.32 3.87 -4.07
C SER A 49 13.51 4.99 -5.07
N ALA A 50 14.76 5.22 -5.47
CA ALA A 50 15.17 6.24 -6.43
C ALA A 50 15.93 5.64 -7.66
N ILE A 51 15.69 4.39 -8.00
CA ILE A 51 16.26 3.75 -9.20
C ILE A 51 15.62 4.37 -10.43
N ASP A 52 16.43 4.68 -11.47
CA ASP A 52 15.98 5.35 -12.68
C ASP A 52 15.08 4.47 -13.55
N ASN A 53 13.77 4.46 -13.23
CA ASN A 53 12.71 3.80 -13.97
C ASN A 53 11.33 4.30 -13.50
N GLU A 54 10.28 3.85 -14.18
CA GLU A 54 8.90 4.15 -13.81
C GLU A 54 8.45 3.21 -12.69
N LYS A 55 7.80 3.76 -11.65
CA LYS A 55 7.26 3.02 -10.51
C LYS A 55 5.80 3.37 -10.30
N TYR A 56 5.00 2.35 -9.92
CA TYR A 56 3.55 2.48 -9.80
C TYR A 56 3.02 1.64 -8.66
N LEU A 57 1.85 2.01 -8.16
CA LEU A 57 0.99 1.20 -7.31
C LEU A 57 1.74 0.59 -6.12
N PRO A 58 2.27 1.40 -5.21
CA PRO A 58 2.82 0.88 -3.97
C PRO A 58 1.72 0.20 -3.14
N ALA A 59 2.09 -0.84 -2.39
CA ALA A 59 1.29 -1.42 -1.33
C ALA A 59 2.17 -1.64 -0.09
N VAL A 60 1.57 -1.60 1.09
CA VAL A 60 2.32 -1.63 2.36
C VAL A 60 1.73 -2.68 3.30
N ALA A 61 2.59 -3.47 3.93
CA ALA A 61 2.21 -4.33 5.05
C ALA A 61 3.09 -4.09 6.26
N TYR A 62 2.51 -4.19 7.45
CA TYR A 62 3.25 -4.11 8.71
C TYR A 62 3.60 -5.50 9.23
N ASN A 63 4.84 -5.65 9.65
CA ASN A 63 5.38 -6.83 10.30
C ASN A 63 5.36 -6.64 11.82
N SER A 64 4.42 -7.30 12.48
CA SER A 64 4.21 -7.19 13.92
C SER A 64 5.29 -7.89 14.76
N ASN A 65 6.04 -8.84 14.20
CA ASN A 65 7.08 -9.56 14.92
C ASN A 65 8.39 -8.78 14.99
N HIS A 66 8.65 -7.94 13.98
CA HIS A 66 9.92 -7.22 13.86
C HIS A 66 9.77 -5.69 13.92
N ASP A 67 8.54 -5.18 14.09
CA ASP A 67 8.22 -3.75 14.15
C ASP A 67 8.79 -3.00 12.93
N GLU A 68 8.44 -3.49 11.75
CA GLU A 68 8.88 -2.95 10.46
C GLU A 68 7.77 -3.00 9.41
N TYR A 69 8.00 -2.35 8.30
CA TYR A 69 7.09 -2.33 7.15
C TYR A 69 7.76 -2.94 5.94
N LEU A 70 6.97 -3.61 5.11
CA LEU A 70 7.35 -3.96 3.74
C LEU A 70 6.54 -3.09 2.78
N VAL A 71 7.22 -2.30 1.97
CA VAL A 71 6.63 -1.59 0.83
C VAL A 71 6.95 -2.36 -0.43
N VAL A 72 5.92 -2.72 -1.20
CA VAL A 72 6.06 -3.36 -2.52
C VAL A 72 5.55 -2.41 -3.60
N TRP A 73 6.08 -2.50 -4.82
CA TRP A 73 5.63 -1.66 -5.94
C TRP A 73 5.88 -2.34 -7.27
N GLN A 74 5.11 -1.96 -8.27
CA GLN A 74 5.38 -2.28 -9.66
C GLN A 74 6.50 -1.40 -10.19
N ASN A 75 7.50 -2.00 -10.80
CA ASN A 75 8.65 -1.34 -11.38
C ASN A 75 8.70 -1.64 -12.88
N LYS A 76 8.70 -0.61 -13.72
CA LYS A 76 8.69 -0.76 -15.17
C LYS A 76 10.08 -0.49 -15.75
N TRP A 77 10.65 -1.51 -16.34
CA TRP A 77 11.86 -1.46 -17.14
C TRP A 77 11.52 -1.36 -18.64
N PRO A 78 12.45 -0.94 -19.51
CA PRO A 78 12.25 -1.10 -20.93
C PRO A 78 12.00 -2.57 -21.30
N GLY A 79 10.76 -2.91 -21.67
CA GLY A 79 10.37 -4.23 -22.14
C GLY A 79 9.74 -5.18 -21.11
N ASN A 80 9.71 -4.83 -19.82
CA ASN A 80 8.98 -5.62 -18.82
C ASN A 80 8.61 -4.83 -17.56
N ARG A 81 7.72 -5.40 -16.76
CA ARG A 81 7.36 -4.94 -15.41
C ARG A 81 7.66 -6.04 -14.42
N ASP A 82 8.20 -5.65 -13.27
CA ASP A 82 8.52 -6.54 -12.16
C ASP A 82 8.02 -5.97 -10.84
N ILE A 83 7.92 -6.82 -9.82
CA ILE A 83 7.58 -6.38 -8.46
C ILE A 83 8.85 -6.31 -7.63
N TYR A 84 9.03 -5.15 -6.99
CA TYR A 84 10.13 -4.87 -6.06
C TYR A 84 9.60 -4.57 -4.67
N ALA A 85 10.48 -4.66 -3.69
CA ALA A 85 10.16 -4.38 -2.30
C ALA A 85 11.32 -3.70 -1.57
N GLN A 86 10.96 -2.92 -0.55
CA GLN A 86 11.87 -2.31 0.42
C GLN A 86 11.33 -2.55 1.83
N ARG A 87 12.16 -3.05 2.72
CA ARG A 87 11.87 -3.12 4.15
C ARG A 87 12.22 -1.79 4.81
N ILE A 88 11.39 -1.33 5.74
CA ILE A 88 11.56 -0.06 6.45
C ILE A 88 11.27 -0.29 7.93
N SER A 89 12.17 0.10 8.84
CA SER A 89 11.91 0.01 10.28
C SER A 89 10.78 0.97 10.70
N SER A 90 10.13 0.72 11.84
CA SER A 90 9.16 1.64 12.45
C SER A 90 9.75 3.01 12.82
N ARG A 91 11.05 3.18 12.67
CA ARG A 91 11.78 4.46 12.85
C ARG A 91 12.09 5.17 11.53
N GLY A 92 11.71 4.57 10.37
CA GLY A 92 11.97 5.14 9.05
C GLY A 92 13.34 4.81 8.46
N GLU A 93 14.09 3.86 9.05
CA GLU A 93 15.35 3.42 8.50
C GLU A 93 15.11 2.45 7.34
N LEU A 94 15.75 2.71 6.19
CA LEU A 94 15.72 1.78 5.06
C LEU A 94 16.58 0.56 5.40
N LEU A 95 15.96 -0.61 5.34
CA LEU A 95 16.61 -1.90 5.52
C LEU A 95 17.00 -2.52 4.16
N SER A 96 16.75 -3.80 3.94
CA SER A 96 17.03 -4.44 2.65
C SER A 96 15.96 -4.15 1.59
N TRP A 97 16.40 -3.94 0.34
CA TRP A 97 15.53 -3.93 -0.84
C TRP A 97 15.82 -5.15 -1.72
N PHE A 98 14.83 -5.60 -2.49
CA PHE A 98 14.96 -6.78 -3.33
C PHE A 98 13.86 -6.86 -4.40
N ALA A 99 14.11 -7.66 -5.43
CA ALA A 99 13.07 -8.04 -6.37
C ALA A 99 12.20 -9.15 -5.78
N VAL A 100 10.89 -8.92 -5.73
CA VAL A 100 9.92 -9.92 -5.27
C VAL A 100 9.74 -11.01 -6.32
N ALA A 101 9.48 -10.62 -7.57
CA ALA A 101 9.27 -11.53 -8.67
C ALA A 101 10.10 -11.04 -9.86
N PRO A 102 11.44 -11.28 -9.85
CA PRO A 102 12.26 -10.94 -11.00
C PRO A 102 11.94 -11.93 -12.11
N GLY A 103 11.63 -11.41 -13.28
CA GLY A 103 11.67 -12.22 -14.49
C GLY A 103 13.06 -12.82 -14.63
N PRO A 104 13.25 -14.10 -14.98
CA PRO A 104 14.55 -14.59 -15.42
C PRO A 104 14.97 -13.74 -16.59
N GLY A 105 16.24 -13.26 -16.62
CA GLY A 105 16.76 -12.28 -17.58
C GLY A 105 16.28 -12.54 -19.00
N GLY A 106 15.40 -11.67 -19.50
CA GLY A 106 14.72 -11.81 -20.77
C GLY A 106 13.35 -12.49 -20.73
N ASN A 107 12.73 -12.70 -19.56
CA ASN A 107 11.34 -13.16 -19.49
C ASN A 107 10.41 -12.02 -19.93
N PRO A 108 9.62 -12.19 -21.01
CA PRO A 108 8.72 -11.16 -21.54
C PRO A 108 7.45 -10.95 -20.67
N TYR A 109 7.29 -11.70 -19.59
CA TYR A 109 6.06 -11.70 -18.78
C TYR A 109 6.05 -10.54 -17.80
N ASP A 110 5.18 -9.61 -18.02
CA ASP A 110 4.91 -8.48 -17.13
C ASP A 110 4.29 -8.95 -15.80
N ARG A 111 4.66 -8.29 -14.70
CA ARG A 111 4.03 -8.41 -13.39
C ARG A 111 3.61 -7.03 -12.90
N ALA A 112 2.37 -6.94 -12.44
CA ALA A 112 1.78 -5.64 -12.11
C ALA A 112 0.80 -5.75 -10.94
N GLN A 113 0.33 -4.60 -10.44
CA GLN A 113 -0.71 -4.48 -9.43
C GLN A 113 -0.42 -5.32 -8.17
N PRO A 114 0.69 -5.09 -7.46
CA PRO A 114 1.01 -5.86 -6.27
C PRO A 114 0.09 -5.51 -5.10
N SER A 115 -0.24 -6.53 -4.30
CA SER A 115 -0.80 -6.39 -2.97
C SER A 115 -0.04 -7.28 -1.99
N VAL A 116 -0.01 -6.93 -0.69
CA VAL A 116 0.82 -7.63 0.28
C VAL A 116 0.14 -7.77 1.64
N ALA A 117 0.25 -8.97 2.24
CA ALA A 117 -0.17 -9.23 3.61
C ALA A 117 0.91 -9.98 4.38
N TYR A 118 0.98 -9.77 5.70
CA TYR A 118 1.94 -10.39 6.59
C TYR A 118 1.31 -11.54 7.39
N ASP A 119 1.99 -12.70 7.42
CA ASP A 119 1.69 -13.86 8.26
C ASP A 119 2.62 -13.87 9.48
N PRO A 120 2.13 -13.49 10.67
CA PRO A 120 2.95 -13.44 11.89
C PRO A 120 3.31 -14.83 12.44
N VAL A 121 2.67 -15.89 11.96
CA VAL A 121 2.92 -17.26 12.46
C VAL A 121 4.11 -17.89 11.75
N ASN A 122 4.19 -17.72 10.42
CA ASN A 122 5.33 -18.21 9.63
C ASN A 122 6.40 -17.14 9.41
N ASP A 123 6.18 -15.92 9.96
CA ASP A 123 7.11 -14.80 9.90
C ASP A 123 7.52 -14.47 8.46
N ARG A 124 6.50 -14.26 7.61
CA ARG A 124 6.70 -13.98 6.19
C ARG A 124 5.52 -13.19 5.60
N TYR A 125 5.74 -12.63 4.44
CA TYR A 125 4.72 -11.95 3.65
C TYR A 125 4.23 -12.85 2.52
N LEU A 126 2.97 -12.67 2.12
CA LEU A 126 2.47 -13.07 0.82
C LEU A 126 2.33 -11.81 -0.03
N VAL A 127 3.04 -11.77 -1.15
CA VAL A 127 2.86 -10.76 -2.19
C VAL A 127 2.10 -11.40 -3.34
N VAL A 128 0.94 -10.84 -3.70
CA VAL A 128 0.14 -11.25 -4.84
C VAL A 128 0.24 -10.19 -5.94
N PHE A 129 0.12 -10.59 -7.19
CA PHE A 129 0.22 -9.71 -8.35
C PHE A 129 -0.44 -10.36 -9.57
N ILE A 130 -0.74 -9.56 -10.58
CA ILE A 130 -1.09 -10.09 -11.90
C ILE A 130 0.19 -10.36 -12.70
N HIS A 131 0.17 -11.39 -13.54
CA HIS A 131 1.21 -11.63 -14.53
C HIS A 131 0.62 -11.92 -15.91
N ASP A 132 1.27 -11.40 -16.94
CA ASP A 132 0.91 -11.64 -18.33
C ASP A 132 1.38 -13.04 -18.74
N VAL A 133 0.43 -13.94 -18.99
CA VAL A 133 0.73 -15.37 -19.24
C VAL A 133 1.45 -15.59 -20.57
N PHE A 134 1.09 -14.80 -21.59
CA PHE A 134 1.64 -14.95 -22.94
C PHE A 134 2.67 -13.87 -23.31
N GLY A 135 2.82 -12.83 -22.48
CA GLY A 135 3.72 -11.72 -22.77
C GLY A 135 3.22 -10.77 -23.86
N ASP A 136 1.94 -10.84 -24.21
CA ASP A 136 1.29 -10.02 -25.25
C ASP A 136 0.13 -9.17 -24.72
N GLY A 137 -0.13 -9.24 -23.40
CA GLY A 137 -1.21 -8.52 -22.73
C GLY A 137 -2.60 -9.10 -22.92
N SER A 138 -2.72 -10.27 -23.53
CA SER A 138 -4.02 -10.87 -23.87
C SER A 138 -4.68 -11.65 -22.73
N ASP A 139 -3.88 -12.15 -21.78
CA ASP A 139 -4.35 -12.94 -20.64
C ASP A 139 -3.50 -12.66 -19.41
N TRP A 140 -4.16 -12.24 -18.32
CA TRP A 140 -3.54 -11.87 -17.07
C TRP A 140 -4.06 -12.74 -15.93
N ASP A 141 -3.16 -13.50 -15.32
CA ASP A 141 -3.44 -14.40 -14.22
C ASP A 141 -3.03 -13.80 -12.87
N ILE A 142 -3.54 -14.36 -11.77
CA ILE A 142 -3.09 -14.03 -10.42
C ILE A 142 -1.99 -15.01 -9.99
N GLY A 143 -0.82 -14.46 -9.69
CA GLY A 143 0.29 -15.17 -9.07
C GLY A 143 0.55 -14.70 -7.65
N GLY A 144 1.26 -15.52 -6.89
CA GLY A 144 1.69 -15.19 -5.54
C GLY A 144 3.11 -15.65 -5.27
N ARG A 145 3.77 -14.98 -4.30
CA ARG A 145 5.08 -15.38 -3.79
C ARG A 145 5.18 -15.12 -2.30
N PHE A 146 5.67 -16.09 -1.55
CA PHE A 146 6.06 -15.89 -0.17
C PHE A 146 7.43 -15.22 -0.07
N ILE A 147 7.55 -14.27 0.84
CA ILE A 147 8.79 -13.57 1.14
C ILE A 147 9.06 -13.68 2.64
N PRO A 148 10.11 -14.37 3.08
CA PRO A 148 10.53 -14.35 4.48
C PRO A 148 10.71 -12.91 4.98
N TRP A 149 10.52 -12.70 6.29
CA TRP A 149 10.58 -11.36 6.88
C TRP A 149 11.86 -10.58 6.55
N ASN A 150 12.99 -11.28 6.41
CA ASN A 150 14.31 -10.68 6.17
C ASN A 150 14.68 -10.56 4.68
N GLY A 151 13.79 -10.95 3.77
CA GLY A 151 14.01 -10.90 2.32
C GLY A 151 13.89 -12.27 1.65
N PRO A 152 13.95 -12.32 0.32
CA PRO A 152 13.71 -13.56 -0.42
C PRO A 152 14.84 -14.56 -0.27
N ASP A 153 14.47 -15.81 -0.05
CA ASP A 153 15.36 -16.95 -0.19
C ASP A 153 15.48 -17.38 -1.66
N SER A 154 16.64 -17.93 -2.04
CA SER A 154 16.91 -18.38 -3.42
C SER A 154 16.01 -19.55 -3.88
N GLY A 155 15.27 -20.19 -2.97
CA GLY A 155 14.40 -21.33 -3.24
C GLY A 155 12.91 -21.01 -3.35
N LEU A 156 12.48 -19.78 -3.10
CA LEU A 156 11.07 -19.41 -3.16
C LEU A 156 10.63 -19.23 -4.60
N ILE A 157 9.60 -19.97 -4.98
CA ILE A 157 9.03 -20.04 -6.33
C ILE A 157 7.71 -19.23 -6.32
N GLU A 158 7.44 -18.53 -7.41
CA GLU A 158 6.13 -18.00 -7.73
C GLU A 158 5.15 -19.17 -7.94
N PHE A 159 3.93 -19.02 -7.43
CA PHE A 159 2.88 -20.04 -7.58
C PHE A 159 1.59 -19.41 -8.12
N PRO A 160 0.81 -20.17 -8.93
CA PRO A 160 -0.45 -19.67 -9.46
C PRO A 160 -1.53 -19.65 -8.37
N ILE A 161 -2.38 -18.61 -8.39
CA ILE A 161 -3.56 -18.48 -7.54
C ILE A 161 -4.82 -18.62 -8.38
N CYS A 162 -4.88 -17.94 -9.52
CA CYS A 162 -5.97 -18.06 -10.48
C CYS A 162 -5.40 -18.10 -11.90
N THR A 163 -5.84 -19.06 -12.70
CA THR A 163 -5.39 -19.28 -14.08
C THR A 163 -6.59 -19.56 -14.99
N TRP A 164 -7.66 -18.81 -14.85
CA TRP A 164 -8.85 -18.96 -15.67
C TRP A 164 -8.67 -18.31 -17.04
N ASN A 165 -9.34 -18.80 -18.07
CA ASN A 165 -9.30 -18.26 -19.44
C ASN A 165 -10.01 -16.89 -19.55
N SER A 166 -9.64 -15.96 -18.68
CA SER A 166 -10.13 -14.58 -18.67
C SER A 166 -9.15 -13.75 -17.85
N SER A 167 -8.88 -12.55 -18.25
CA SER A 167 -7.96 -11.71 -17.48
C SER A 167 -8.51 -11.39 -16.10
N GLN A 168 -7.62 -11.44 -15.12
CA GLN A 168 -7.85 -11.05 -13.73
C GLN A 168 -7.11 -9.77 -13.41
N TRP A 169 -7.76 -8.91 -12.61
CA TRP A 169 -7.27 -7.56 -12.30
C TRP A 169 -7.45 -7.22 -10.83
N ASN A 170 -6.65 -6.27 -10.34
CA ASN A 170 -6.77 -5.68 -9.01
C ASN A 170 -6.82 -6.72 -7.90
N PRO A 171 -5.82 -7.62 -7.78
CA PRO A 171 -5.77 -8.55 -6.67
C PRO A 171 -5.50 -7.81 -5.37
N VAL A 172 -6.25 -8.19 -4.33
CA VAL A 172 -6.06 -7.73 -2.96
C VAL A 172 -5.92 -8.93 -2.04
N VAL A 173 -5.10 -8.81 -0.99
CA VAL A 173 -4.83 -9.93 -0.07
C VAL A 173 -4.91 -9.48 1.39
N THR A 174 -5.51 -10.34 2.22
CA THR A 174 -5.47 -10.20 3.68
C THR A 174 -5.12 -11.52 4.35
N TYR A 175 -4.55 -11.44 5.56
CA TYR A 175 -4.24 -12.61 6.38
C TYR A 175 -5.30 -12.79 7.47
N ALA A 176 -5.91 -13.95 7.54
CA ALA A 176 -6.89 -14.31 8.56
C ALA A 176 -6.19 -15.01 9.73
N LEU A 177 -5.88 -14.25 10.76
CA LEU A 177 -5.09 -14.74 11.90
C LEU A 177 -5.74 -15.95 12.60
N ALA A 178 -7.06 -15.96 12.80
CA ALA A 178 -7.74 -17.08 13.46
C ALA A 178 -7.82 -18.34 12.59
N GLN A 179 -7.93 -18.18 11.27
CA GLN A 179 -7.91 -19.30 10.31
C GLN A 179 -6.50 -19.74 9.93
N GLN A 180 -5.53 -18.85 10.11
CA GLN A 180 -4.15 -19.06 9.68
C GLN A 180 -4.06 -19.33 8.16
N GLU A 181 -4.80 -18.54 7.39
CA GLU A 181 -4.93 -18.62 5.94
C GLU A 181 -4.89 -17.22 5.32
N PHE A 182 -4.65 -17.14 4.02
CA PHE A 182 -4.82 -15.91 3.27
C PHE A 182 -6.13 -15.97 2.48
N LEU A 183 -6.79 -14.82 2.35
CA LEU A 183 -7.84 -14.60 1.36
C LEU A 183 -7.32 -13.62 0.32
N VAL A 184 -7.41 -14.00 -0.95
CA VAL A 184 -7.11 -13.15 -2.10
C VAL A 184 -8.41 -12.91 -2.85
N ALA A 185 -8.74 -11.66 -3.16
CA ALA A 185 -9.90 -11.30 -3.98
C ALA A 185 -9.43 -10.54 -5.23
N TRP A 186 -10.19 -10.63 -6.33
CA TRP A 186 -9.84 -10.01 -7.61
C TRP A 186 -11.06 -9.77 -8.50
N THR A 187 -10.89 -8.96 -9.54
CA THR A 187 -11.84 -8.77 -10.63
C THR A 187 -11.57 -9.75 -11.78
N ASN A 188 -12.56 -10.48 -12.22
CA ASN A 188 -12.53 -11.26 -13.46
C ASN A 188 -13.18 -10.47 -14.60
N THR A 189 -12.58 -10.51 -15.80
CA THR A 189 -13.08 -9.83 -16.99
C THR A 189 -13.27 -10.82 -18.15
N PRO A 190 -14.30 -11.70 -18.10
CA PRO A 190 -14.54 -12.65 -19.15
C PRO A 190 -15.01 -11.96 -20.43
N SER A 191 -14.56 -12.43 -21.59
CA SER A 191 -14.94 -11.85 -22.89
C SER A 191 -16.44 -11.92 -23.12
N GLY A 192 -17.07 -10.77 -23.42
CA GLY A 192 -18.48 -10.67 -23.74
C GLY A 192 -19.45 -10.87 -22.57
N GLN A 193 -18.96 -10.89 -21.34
CA GLN A 193 -19.77 -10.98 -20.12
C GLN A 193 -19.40 -9.83 -19.17
N PRO A 194 -20.28 -9.43 -18.26
CA PRO A 194 -19.94 -8.47 -17.22
C PRO A 194 -18.77 -8.96 -16.34
N ALA A 195 -17.95 -8.02 -15.91
CA ALA A 195 -16.91 -8.29 -14.90
C ALA A 195 -17.54 -8.70 -13.56
N TYR A 196 -16.85 -9.56 -12.82
CA TYR A 196 -17.32 -10.04 -11.53
C TYR A 196 -16.17 -10.24 -10.54
N VAL A 197 -16.49 -10.22 -9.26
CA VAL A 197 -15.51 -10.40 -8.17
C VAL A 197 -15.46 -11.85 -7.73
N SER A 198 -14.26 -12.40 -7.63
CA SER A 198 -13.97 -13.71 -7.06
C SER A 198 -12.94 -13.62 -5.94
N ALA A 199 -12.83 -14.71 -5.19
CA ALA A 199 -11.78 -14.87 -4.18
C ALA A 199 -11.29 -16.32 -4.11
N ALA A 200 -10.09 -16.50 -3.55
CA ALA A 200 -9.55 -17.79 -3.19
C ALA A 200 -8.96 -17.75 -1.77
N ARG A 201 -9.15 -18.83 -1.03
CA ARG A 201 -8.46 -19.09 0.23
C ARG A 201 -7.17 -19.87 -0.04
N LEU A 202 -6.10 -19.45 0.59
CA LEU A 202 -4.79 -20.06 0.37
C LEU A 202 -4.24 -20.65 1.67
N ASN A 203 -3.71 -21.85 1.55
CA ASN A 203 -2.93 -22.47 2.62
C ASN A 203 -1.70 -21.61 2.92
N ARG A 204 -1.54 -21.18 4.16
CA ARG A 204 -0.44 -20.29 4.55
C ARG A 204 0.94 -20.92 4.37
N ASP A 205 1.08 -22.27 4.46
CA ASP A 205 2.38 -22.94 4.43
C ASP A 205 2.88 -23.18 3.01
N THR A 206 1.96 -23.53 2.11
CA THR A 206 2.28 -23.98 0.75
C THR A 206 1.88 -23.00 -0.35
N GLY A 207 0.95 -22.07 -0.08
CA GLY A 207 0.32 -21.22 -1.10
C GLY A 207 -0.73 -21.94 -1.94
N ALA A 208 -0.99 -23.22 -1.65
CA ALA A 208 -2.00 -23.98 -2.38
C ALA A 208 -3.40 -23.36 -2.19
N VAL A 209 -4.13 -23.25 -3.28
CA VAL A 209 -5.56 -22.86 -3.26
C VAL A 209 -6.33 -23.94 -2.52
N LEU A 210 -7.00 -23.58 -1.43
CA LEU A 210 -7.87 -24.46 -0.65
C LEU A 210 -9.25 -24.55 -1.28
N ASP A 211 -9.78 -23.42 -1.69
CA ASP A 211 -10.99 -23.25 -2.50
C ASP A 211 -10.95 -21.88 -3.21
N ASP A 212 -11.67 -21.79 -4.32
CA ASP A 212 -11.93 -20.56 -5.06
C ASP A 212 -13.43 -20.42 -5.31
N PHE A 213 -13.95 -19.21 -5.25
CA PHE A 213 -15.39 -18.95 -5.34
C PHE A 213 -15.70 -17.55 -5.84
N THR A 214 -16.89 -17.42 -6.44
CA THR A 214 -17.41 -16.11 -6.83
C THR A 214 -17.99 -15.39 -5.63
N ILE A 215 -17.53 -14.16 -5.40
CA ILE A 215 -18.05 -13.24 -4.38
C ILE A 215 -19.37 -12.64 -4.88
N SER A 216 -19.35 -12.03 -6.06
CA SER A 216 -20.50 -11.34 -6.64
C SER A 216 -20.43 -11.37 -8.15
N ALA A 217 -21.53 -11.78 -8.78
CA ALA A 217 -21.72 -11.79 -10.23
C ALA A 217 -23.15 -11.37 -10.60
N GLY A 218 -23.36 -10.84 -11.80
CA GLY A 218 -24.67 -10.42 -12.27
C GLY A 218 -24.62 -9.65 -13.58
N PRO A 219 -25.69 -8.95 -13.97
CA PRO A 219 -25.77 -8.27 -15.27
C PRO A 219 -24.94 -6.98 -15.34
N GLU A 220 -24.48 -6.46 -14.21
CA GLU A 220 -23.66 -5.26 -14.11
C GLU A 220 -22.22 -5.64 -13.79
N ASN A 221 -21.25 -4.80 -14.18
CA ASN A 221 -19.85 -5.03 -13.81
C ASN A 221 -19.65 -4.88 -12.29
N ARG A 222 -18.79 -5.72 -11.74
CA ARG A 222 -18.28 -5.64 -10.37
C ARG A 222 -16.78 -5.63 -10.45
N ILE A 223 -16.19 -4.54 -10.00
CA ILE A 223 -14.77 -4.25 -10.19
C ILE A 223 -14.15 -3.64 -8.92
N ASN A 224 -12.83 -3.52 -8.90
CA ASN A 224 -12.06 -2.87 -7.84
C ASN A 224 -12.39 -3.41 -6.43
N PRO A 225 -12.24 -4.73 -6.18
CA PRO A 225 -12.49 -5.26 -4.85
C PRO A 225 -11.43 -4.76 -3.86
N ASP A 226 -11.86 -4.63 -2.60
CA ASP A 226 -10.97 -4.57 -1.44
C ASP A 226 -11.48 -5.47 -0.32
N VAL A 227 -10.59 -5.91 0.61
CA VAL A 227 -10.94 -6.88 1.62
C VAL A 227 -10.27 -6.59 2.96
N ALA A 228 -11.06 -6.63 4.02
CA ALA A 228 -10.56 -6.56 5.39
C ALA A 228 -11.00 -7.78 6.21
N TYR A 229 -10.11 -8.25 7.10
CA TYR A 229 -10.40 -9.32 8.04
C TYR A 229 -10.69 -8.76 9.43
N ASN A 230 -11.85 -9.07 9.97
CA ASN A 230 -12.25 -8.75 11.34
C ASN A 230 -11.90 -9.92 12.27
N LEU A 231 -10.83 -9.75 13.04
CA LEU A 231 -10.36 -10.77 13.98
C LEU A 231 -11.37 -11.07 15.08
N ALA A 232 -12.10 -10.05 15.58
CA ALA A 232 -13.06 -10.23 16.68
C ALA A 232 -14.21 -11.19 16.32
N ARG A 233 -14.56 -11.27 15.04
CA ARG A 233 -15.62 -12.13 14.51
C ARG A 233 -15.13 -13.33 13.73
N ASN A 234 -13.87 -13.34 13.35
CA ASN A 234 -13.34 -14.30 12.38
C ASN A 234 -14.13 -14.25 11.05
N GLU A 235 -14.31 -13.06 10.52
CA GLU A 235 -15.09 -12.77 9.32
C GLU A 235 -14.31 -11.81 8.39
N TYR A 236 -14.64 -11.85 7.10
CA TYR A 236 -14.18 -10.87 6.13
C TYR A 236 -15.33 -9.95 5.71
N LEU A 237 -15.00 -8.73 5.35
CA LEU A 237 -15.83 -7.87 4.51
C LEU A 237 -15.08 -7.64 3.20
N VAL A 238 -15.68 -8.05 2.09
CA VAL A 238 -15.24 -7.71 0.74
C VAL A 238 -16.14 -6.59 0.23
N VAL A 239 -15.54 -5.54 -0.33
CA VAL A 239 -16.24 -4.39 -0.93
C VAL A 239 -15.84 -4.26 -2.40
N TRP A 240 -16.70 -3.67 -3.24
CA TRP A 240 -16.42 -3.47 -4.66
C TRP A 240 -17.31 -2.38 -5.27
N ASP A 241 -16.91 -1.88 -6.45
CA ASP A 241 -17.76 -1.07 -7.33
C ASP A 241 -18.75 -1.96 -8.06
N ARG A 242 -20.01 -1.60 -8.01
CA ARG A 242 -21.05 -2.13 -8.88
C ARG A 242 -21.42 -1.10 -9.92
N VAL A 243 -21.11 -1.38 -11.19
CA VAL A 243 -21.22 -0.44 -12.30
C VAL A 243 -22.47 -0.72 -13.11
N GLY A 244 -23.51 0.05 -12.84
CA GLY A 244 -24.81 0.01 -13.52
C GLY A 244 -25.14 1.30 -14.26
N GLY A 245 -26.27 1.90 -13.94
CA GLY A 245 -26.64 3.26 -14.41
C GLY A 245 -25.84 4.36 -13.70
N SER A 246 -25.37 4.08 -12.50
CA SER A 246 -24.38 4.79 -11.69
C SER A 246 -23.35 3.77 -11.19
N HIS A 247 -22.29 4.23 -10.56
CA HIS A 247 -21.41 3.39 -9.78
C HIS A 247 -21.86 3.44 -8.33
N ASP A 248 -22.03 2.29 -7.70
CA ASP A 248 -22.43 2.15 -6.30
C ASP A 248 -21.42 1.28 -5.55
N ILE A 249 -21.24 1.48 -4.25
CA ILE A 249 -20.39 0.61 -3.42
C ILE A 249 -21.24 -0.45 -2.75
N TYR A 250 -20.87 -1.71 -2.97
CA TYR A 250 -21.48 -2.89 -2.37
C TYR A 250 -20.48 -3.64 -1.51
N GLY A 251 -21.00 -4.47 -0.61
CA GLY A 251 -20.21 -5.35 0.22
C GLY A 251 -20.87 -6.70 0.46
N LEU A 252 -20.04 -7.70 0.77
CA LEU A 252 -20.44 -9.03 1.22
C LEU A 252 -19.59 -9.47 2.40
N ARG A 253 -20.24 -9.93 3.45
CA ARG A 253 -19.56 -10.56 4.59
C ARG A 253 -19.38 -12.05 4.36
N LEU A 254 -18.18 -12.54 4.71
CA LEU A 254 -17.85 -13.96 4.63
C LEU A 254 -17.41 -14.45 6.02
N THR A 255 -17.72 -15.69 6.34
CA THR A 255 -17.08 -16.36 7.49
C THR A 255 -15.57 -16.49 7.24
N GLY A 256 -14.77 -16.75 8.27
CA GLY A 256 -13.35 -17.04 8.12
C GLY A 256 -13.05 -18.22 7.16
N SER A 257 -14.03 -19.11 6.94
CA SER A 257 -13.95 -20.20 5.96
C SER A 257 -14.45 -19.84 4.56
N GLY A 258 -14.69 -18.55 4.27
CA GLY A 258 -15.08 -18.09 2.93
C GLY A 258 -16.56 -18.26 2.58
N VAL A 259 -17.41 -18.67 3.52
CA VAL A 259 -18.85 -18.85 3.27
C VAL A 259 -19.59 -17.52 3.44
N ALA A 260 -20.40 -17.15 2.45
CA ALA A 260 -21.24 -15.96 2.51
C ALA A 260 -22.18 -16.01 3.73
N LEU A 261 -22.21 -14.93 4.50
CA LEU A 261 -23.10 -14.80 5.65
C LEU A 261 -24.52 -14.44 5.23
N SER A 262 -25.48 -14.73 6.11
CA SER A 262 -26.88 -14.40 5.90
C SER A 262 -27.07 -12.90 5.65
N GLY A 263 -27.90 -12.56 4.67
CA GLY A 263 -28.13 -11.17 4.23
C GLY A 263 -27.64 -10.93 2.79
N GLY A 264 -26.66 -11.70 2.33
CA GLY A 264 -26.10 -11.55 0.98
C GLY A 264 -25.36 -10.23 0.76
N GLU A 265 -25.29 -9.79 -0.48
CA GLU A 265 -24.76 -8.48 -0.86
C GLU A 265 -25.62 -7.35 -0.27
N PHE A 266 -24.98 -6.28 0.17
CA PHE A 266 -25.68 -5.10 0.66
C PHE A 266 -25.02 -3.81 0.15
N ALA A 267 -25.84 -2.77 -0.07
CA ALA A 267 -25.34 -1.47 -0.49
C ALA A 267 -24.62 -0.77 0.68
N ILE A 268 -23.41 -0.31 0.41
CA ILE A 268 -22.64 0.55 1.31
C ILE A 268 -22.81 2.03 0.92
N ALA A 269 -22.74 2.35 -0.36
CA ALA A 269 -23.11 3.65 -0.89
C ALA A 269 -23.91 3.44 -2.18
N GLY A 270 -24.85 4.32 -2.48
CA GLY A 270 -25.73 4.20 -3.64
C GLY A 270 -26.54 5.49 -3.77
N TRP A 271 -25.85 6.58 -4.14
CA TRP A 271 -26.43 7.87 -4.44
C TRP A 271 -26.68 8.00 -5.96
N PRO A 272 -27.35 9.05 -6.42
CA PRO A 272 -27.51 9.26 -7.88
C PRO A 272 -26.20 9.56 -8.61
N ASP A 273 -25.17 9.97 -7.89
CA ASP A 273 -23.82 10.23 -8.40
C ASP A 273 -22.99 8.94 -8.38
N ASN A 274 -21.78 8.98 -8.95
CA ASN A 274 -20.91 7.80 -8.95
C ASN A 274 -20.10 7.72 -7.66
N GLU A 275 -20.16 6.59 -6.98
CA GLU A 275 -19.28 6.19 -5.90
C GLU A 275 -18.33 5.11 -6.41
N GLU A 276 -17.02 5.33 -6.31
CA GLU A 276 -16.01 4.51 -6.98
C GLU A 276 -14.83 4.21 -6.06
N GLN A 277 -14.07 3.16 -6.43
CA GLN A 277 -12.80 2.80 -5.81
C GLN A 277 -12.88 2.67 -4.28
N PRO A 278 -13.70 1.74 -3.77
CA PRO A 278 -13.81 1.54 -2.32
C PRO A 278 -12.53 0.98 -1.73
N THR A 279 -12.26 1.35 -0.50
CA THR A 279 -11.28 0.71 0.36
C THR A 279 -11.92 0.34 1.69
N VAL A 280 -11.43 -0.73 2.34
CA VAL A 280 -11.96 -1.19 3.62
C VAL A 280 -10.86 -1.54 4.60
N ALA A 281 -11.00 -1.08 5.84
CA ALA A 281 -10.13 -1.46 6.93
C ALA A 281 -10.92 -2.04 8.10
N ALA A 282 -10.36 -3.01 8.81
CA ALA A 282 -10.86 -3.53 10.06
C ALA A 282 -9.83 -3.31 11.16
N CYS A 283 -10.28 -2.84 12.32
CA CYS A 283 -9.44 -2.79 13.51
C CYS A 283 -9.60 -4.07 14.33
N HIS A 284 -8.50 -4.65 14.78
CA HIS A 284 -8.49 -5.94 15.47
C HIS A 284 -9.39 -6.01 16.70
N ASN A 285 -9.57 -4.89 17.41
CA ASN A 285 -10.35 -4.82 18.65
C ASN A 285 -11.72 -4.14 18.49
N ALA A 286 -12.07 -3.75 17.25
CA ALA A 286 -13.35 -3.11 16.97
C ALA A 286 -14.26 -4.07 16.20
N ASP A 287 -15.51 -4.17 16.66
CA ASP A 287 -16.53 -4.97 15.97
C ASP A 287 -17.18 -4.17 14.84
N GLN A 288 -16.32 -3.60 13.97
CA GLN A 288 -16.74 -2.77 12.84
C GLN A 288 -15.66 -2.68 11.77
N TYR A 289 -16.07 -2.23 10.62
CA TYR A 289 -15.22 -1.87 9.47
C TYR A 289 -15.35 -0.37 9.19
N LEU A 290 -14.30 0.24 8.67
CA LEU A 290 -14.37 1.54 8.00
C LEU A 290 -14.29 1.30 6.50
N VAL A 291 -15.30 1.76 5.75
CA VAL A 291 -15.29 1.75 4.28
C VAL A 291 -15.23 3.20 3.81
N ALA A 292 -14.32 3.49 2.91
CA ALA A 292 -14.19 4.80 2.27
C ALA A 292 -14.22 4.65 0.75
N TRP A 293 -14.62 5.70 0.05
CA TRP A 293 -14.75 5.74 -1.40
C TRP A 293 -14.65 7.18 -1.92
N GLN A 294 -14.36 7.33 -3.21
CA GLN A 294 -14.51 8.60 -3.89
C GLN A 294 -15.92 8.76 -4.47
N SER A 295 -16.53 9.93 -4.35
CA SER A 295 -17.84 10.22 -4.87
C SER A 295 -17.81 11.43 -5.78
N LEU A 296 -18.38 11.32 -6.99
CA LEU A 296 -18.49 12.41 -7.95
C LEU A 296 -19.55 13.42 -7.49
N VAL A 297 -19.13 14.56 -7.01
CA VAL A 297 -20.03 15.61 -6.45
C VAL A 297 -20.25 16.80 -7.39
N GLY A 298 -19.57 16.85 -8.53
CA GLY A 298 -19.70 17.93 -9.50
C GLY A 298 -19.07 17.62 -10.86
N PRO A 299 -19.61 18.24 -11.93
CA PRO A 299 -19.13 17.96 -13.27
C PRO A 299 -17.77 18.61 -13.57
N PRO A 300 -16.92 17.97 -14.40
CA PRO A 300 -17.01 16.58 -14.85
C PRO A 300 -16.14 15.63 -14.04
N THR A 301 -15.36 16.10 -13.04
CA THR A 301 -14.31 15.34 -12.38
C THR A 301 -14.05 15.78 -10.93
N ASN A 302 -15.01 16.46 -10.27
CA ASN A 302 -14.83 16.83 -8.87
C ASN A 302 -15.29 15.67 -7.99
N TYR A 303 -14.31 14.89 -7.50
CA TYR A 303 -14.54 13.81 -6.54
C TYR A 303 -14.21 14.32 -5.14
N ASP A 304 -15.04 13.94 -4.17
CA ASP A 304 -14.80 14.11 -2.74
C ASP A 304 -14.63 12.73 -2.09
N VAL A 305 -13.92 12.68 -0.97
CA VAL A 305 -13.73 11.46 -0.18
C VAL A 305 -14.81 11.34 0.87
N TYR A 306 -15.55 10.24 0.82
CA TYR A 306 -16.56 9.86 1.82
C TYR A 306 -16.19 8.58 2.51
N ALA A 307 -16.75 8.38 3.70
CA ALA A 307 -16.61 7.13 4.44
C ALA A 307 -17.84 6.87 5.32
N ARG A 308 -17.95 5.61 5.75
CA ARG A 308 -18.88 5.18 6.79
C ARG A 308 -18.36 3.98 7.56
N TYR A 309 -18.81 3.84 8.77
CA TYR A 309 -18.65 2.59 9.49
C TYR A 309 -19.70 1.58 9.05
N VAL A 310 -19.26 0.32 8.93
CA VAL A 310 -20.15 -0.84 8.80
C VAL A 310 -19.95 -1.67 10.06
N SER A 311 -21.03 -1.95 10.81
CA SER A 311 -20.93 -2.78 12.00
C SER A 311 -20.48 -4.20 11.67
N GLY A 312 -19.96 -4.94 12.62
CA GLY A 312 -19.64 -6.35 12.43
C GLY A 312 -20.84 -7.18 11.97
N ASP A 313 -22.08 -6.76 12.22
CA ASP A 313 -23.30 -7.41 11.70
C ASP A 313 -23.61 -7.03 10.24
N GLY A 314 -22.81 -6.18 9.61
CA GLY A 314 -23.01 -5.73 8.24
C GLY A 314 -24.03 -4.59 8.09
N VAL A 315 -24.31 -3.86 9.16
CA VAL A 315 -25.24 -2.72 9.12
C VAL A 315 -24.42 -1.45 8.83
N PRO A 316 -24.69 -0.79 7.66
CA PRO A 316 -24.03 0.46 7.33
C PRO A 316 -24.51 1.60 8.25
N GLY A 317 -23.58 2.32 8.86
CA GLY A 317 -23.84 3.50 9.70
C GLY A 317 -24.05 4.77 8.86
N THR A 318 -23.98 5.93 9.51
CA THR A 318 -24.11 7.24 8.83
C THR A 318 -22.88 7.49 7.97
N VAL A 319 -23.09 8.00 6.74
CA VAL A 319 -22.03 8.50 5.86
C VAL A 319 -21.52 9.82 6.40
N PHE A 320 -20.22 10.05 6.31
CA PHE A 320 -19.58 11.33 6.62
C PHE A 320 -18.55 11.70 5.55
N LEU A 321 -18.42 13.01 5.36
CA LEU A 321 -17.42 13.60 4.48
C LEU A 321 -16.03 13.50 5.14
N VAL A 322 -15.10 12.88 4.46
CA VAL A 322 -13.68 12.80 4.90
C VAL A 322 -12.94 14.05 4.43
N ASP A 323 -13.01 14.32 3.15
CA ASP A 323 -12.50 15.56 2.55
C ASP A 323 -13.37 15.96 1.36
N GLY A 324 -13.55 17.25 1.16
CA GLY A 324 -14.39 17.78 0.10
C GLY A 324 -14.03 19.24 -0.14
N THR A 325 -13.15 19.44 -1.10
CA THR A 325 -12.73 20.76 -1.53
C THR A 325 -13.25 21.03 -2.95
N THR A 326 -12.85 22.13 -3.59
CA THR A 326 -13.12 22.35 -5.00
C THR A 326 -12.12 21.63 -5.92
N ALA A 327 -11.15 20.95 -5.35
CA ALA A 327 -10.16 20.16 -6.03
C ALA A 327 -10.59 18.68 -5.99
N PRO A 328 -10.37 17.89 -7.05
CA PRO A 328 -10.65 16.47 -7.02
C PRO A 328 -9.78 15.72 -6.00
N GLU A 329 -10.41 14.93 -5.15
CA GLU A 329 -9.81 13.99 -4.23
C GLU A 329 -10.13 12.58 -4.72
N ASP A 330 -9.11 11.77 -4.99
CA ASP A 330 -9.27 10.41 -5.50
C ASP A 330 -8.19 9.45 -4.98
N THR A 331 -8.25 8.18 -5.38
CA THR A 331 -7.28 7.14 -5.03
C THR A 331 -7.07 7.05 -3.52
N ILE A 332 -8.04 6.42 -2.85
CA ILE A 332 -8.10 6.35 -1.39
C ILE A 332 -7.51 5.03 -0.90
N ASP A 333 -6.80 5.06 0.21
CA ASP A 333 -6.43 3.87 0.97
C ASP A 333 -6.81 4.01 2.45
N ALA A 334 -7.18 2.90 3.08
CA ALA A 334 -7.61 2.83 4.47
C ALA A 334 -6.83 1.77 5.24
N THR A 335 -6.36 2.11 6.42
CA THR A 335 -5.70 1.17 7.32
C THR A 335 -6.06 1.43 8.78
N CYS A 336 -5.82 0.44 9.64
CA CYS A 336 -6.00 0.57 11.08
C CYS A 336 -4.69 0.28 11.82
N LEU A 337 -4.48 0.95 12.96
CA LEU A 337 -3.43 0.55 13.90
C LEU A 337 -3.65 -0.86 14.44
N GLN A 338 -2.56 -1.54 14.76
CA GLN A 338 -2.62 -2.89 15.37
C GLN A 338 -3.34 -2.90 16.72
N ASP A 339 -3.32 -1.80 17.46
CA ASP A 339 -4.04 -1.68 18.74
C ASP A 339 -5.54 -1.41 18.59
N GLY A 340 -6.02 -1.20 17.37
CA GLY A 340 -7.43 -1.07 17.03
C GLY A 340 -8.11 0.23 17.46
N ARG A 341 -7.36 1.27 17.82
CA ARG A 341 -7.91 2.53 18.35
C ARG A 341 -8.37 3.50 17.30
N GLN A 342 -7.72 3.50 16.13
CA GLN A 342 -7.98 4.48 15.09
C GLN A 342 -7.59 3.98 13.70
N TYR A 343 -8.21 4.62 12.70
CA TYR A 343 -7.92 4.41 11.29
C TYR A 343 -7.14 5.59 10.74
N LEU A 344 -6.36 5.34 9.70
CA LEU A 344 -5.80 6.34 8.82
C LEU A 344 -6.45 6.16 7.44
N LEU A 345 -6.97 7.24 6.89
CA LEU A 345 -7.30 7.36 5.48
C LEU A 345 -6.23 8.20 4.80
N THR A 346 -5.81 7.81 3.60
CA THR A 346 -4.92 8.58 2.73
C THR A 346 -5.53 8.72 1.34
N TRP A 347 -5.32 9.84 0.68
CA TRP A 347 -5.82 10.11 -0.67
C TRP A 347 -4.92 11.10 -1.40
N GLN A 348 -5.07 11.18 -2.71
CA GLN A 348 -4.42 12.22 -3.51
C GLN A 348 -5.42 13.35 -3.82
N THR A 349 -4.93 14.58 -3.85
CA THR A 349 -5.73 15.76 -4.20
C THR A 349 -5.06 16.49 -5.35
N MET A 350 -5.82 16.78 -6.41
CA MET A 350 -5.33 17.55 -7.55
C MET A 350 -5.45 19.06 -7.30
N TYR A 351 -4.36 19.79 -7.50
CA TYR A 351 -4.29 21.23 -7.30
C TYR A 351 -4.38 22.01 -8.62
N ALA A 352 -4.63 23.32 -8.50
CA ALA A 352 -4.56 24.23 -9.63
C ALA A 352 -3.18 24.15 -10.30
N GLY A 353 -3.17 23.77 -11.58
CA GLY A 353 -1.94 23.48 -12.34
C GLY A 353 -1.78 22.01 -12.71
N GLY A 354 -2.67 21.14 -12.24
CA GLY A 354 -2.71 19.71 -12.59
C GLY A 354 -1.74 18.84 -11.81
N TYR A 355 -1.23 19.31 -10.68
CA TYR A 355 -0.31 18.52 -9.83
C TYR A 355 -1.04 17.92 -8.63
N TYR A 356 -0.65 16.71 -8.23
CA TYR A 356 -1.20 16.00 -7.09
C TYR A 356 -0.34 16.13 -5.84
N GLY A 357 -1.00 16.18 -4.67
CA GLY A 357 -0.41 16.04 -3.35
C GLY A 357 -1.07 14.89 -2.59
N ILE A 358 -0.40 14.37 -1.56
CA ILE A 358 -0.94 13.31 -0.70
C ILE A 358 -1.40 13.90 0.61
N TRP A 359 -2.62 13.53 0.98
CA TRP A 359 -3.27 13.92 2.23
C TRP A 359 -3.60 12.72 3.10
N GLY A 360 -3.84 12.97 4.36
CA GLY A 360 -4.28 11.98 5.31
C GLY A 360 -5.24 12.54 6.35
N ARG A 361 -6.04 11.66 6.95
CA ARG A 361 -6.91 11.96 8.07
C ARG A 361 -6.97 10.78 9.03
N LEU A 362 -6.81 11.07 10.32
CA LEU A 362 -7.06 10.11 11.38
C LEU A 362 -8.55 10.09 11.70
N VAL A 363 -9.13 8.88 11.74
CA VAL A 363 -10.56 8.66 11.96
C VAL A 363 -10.74 7.76 13.18
N TYR A 364 -11.59 8.18 14.11
CA TYR A 364 -11.90 7.47 15.35
C TYR A 364 -13.37 7.06 15.36
N PRO A 365 -13.76 6.05 16.14
CA PRO A 365 -15.16 5.64 16.25
C PRO A 365 -16.13 6.76 16.65
N VAL A 366 -15.63 7.81 17.29
CA VAL A 366 -16.42 8.95 17.81
C VAL A 366 -16.11 10.29 17.16
N GLY A 367 -15.32 10.29 16.06
CA GLY A 367 -14.94 11.52 15.38
C GLY A 367 -13.75 11.36 14.45
N MET A 368 -13.24 12.47 13.97
CA MET A 368 -12.05 12.50 13.11
C MET A 368 -11.25 13.76 13.38
N GLU A 369 -9.94 13.69 13.17
CA GLU A 369 -9.05 14.85 13.19
C GLU A 369 -9.21 15.70 11.93
N ALA A 370 -8.58 16.86 11.89
CA ALA A 370 -8.47 17.63 10.67
C ALA A 370 -7.63 16.88 9.63
N SER A 371 -7.88 17.09 8.35
CA SER A 371 -7.00 16.57 7.28
C SER A 371 -5.64 17.24 7.38
N PHE A 372 -4.60 16.49 7.04
CA PHE A 372 -3.22 16.99 7.04
C PHE A 372 -2.49 16.58 5.75
N GLY A 373 -1.68 17.48 5.23
CA GLY A 373 -0.84 17.18 4.08
C GLY A 373 0.29 16.24 4.48
N LEU A 374 0.30 15.02 3.96
CA LEU A 374 1.45 14.12 4.05
C LEU A 374 2.59 14.66 3.21
N VAL A 375 2.29 15.10 2.00
CA VAL A 375 3.18 15.90 1.18
C VAL A 375 2.37 16.85 0.32
N GLN A 376 2.72 18.12 0.35
CA GLN A 376 2.11 19.12 -0.52
C GLN A 376 2.76 19.09 -1.90
N PRO A 377 2.03 19.44 -2.97
CA PRO A 377 2.59 19.46 -4.30
C PRO A 377 3.78 20.44 -4.35
N GLY A 378 4.90 20.00 -4.87
CA GLY A 378 5.95 20.90 -5.33
C GLY A 378 5.54 21.48 -6.69
N ALA A 379 6.11 22.61 -7.11
CA ALA A 379 5.73 23.35 -8.31
C ALA A 379 5.87 22.55 -9.64
N ALA A 380 6.35 21.31 -9.62
CA ALA A 380 6.62 20.53 -10.82
C ALA A 380 6.60 18.99 -10.63
N ALA A 381 6.11 18.47 -9.50
CA ALA A 381 6.15 17.02 -9.27
C ALA A 381 4.81 16.50 -8.76
N ASP A 382 4.28 15.47 -9.41
CA ASP A 382 3.09 14.75 -8.97
C ASP A 382 3.40 13.76 -7.85
N ARG A 383 2.46 13.62 -6.92
CA ARG A 383 2.45 12.59 -5.89
C ARG A 383 1.11 11.87 -5.98
N THR A 384 1.17 10.59 -6.27
CA THR A 384 -0.02 9.81 -6.62
C THR A 384 -0.01 8.44 -5.95
N ALA A 385 -1.15 7.75 -6.01
CA ALA A 385 -1.32 6.37 -5.57
C ALA A 385 -0.81 6.14 -4.13
N PRO A 386 -1.38 6.81 -3.12
CA PRO A 386 -1.01 6.54 -1.73
C PRO A 386 -1.40 5.14 -1.31
N ALA A 387 -0.56 4.53 -0.45
CA ALA A 387 -0.85 3.28 0.24
C ALA A 387 -0.33 3.40 1.69
N ALA A 388 -1.01 2.78 2.64
CA ALA A 388 -0.63 2.89 4.04
C ALA A 388 -0.78 1.58 4.82
N ALA A 389 0.01 1.43 5.88
CA ALA A 389 -0.19 0.36 6.85
C ALA A 389 -0.07 0.90 8.27
N GLY A 390 -0.92 0.38 9.16
CA GLY A 390 -0.89 0.68 10.58
C GLY A 390 0.04 -0.27 11.34
N GLY A 391 1.03 0.29 12.04
CA GLY A 391 1.89 -0.42 12.97
C GLY A 391 1.32 -0.44 14.39
N GLN A 392 2.17 -0.66 15.39
CA GLN A 392 1.73 -0.68 16.79
C GLN A 392 1.47 0.74 17.33
N VAL A 393 2.29 1.72 16.93
CA VAL A 393 2.25 3.09 17.49
C VAL A 393 2.36 4.17 16.41
N ASN A 394 2.48 3.79 15.16
CA ASN A 394 2.63 4.70 14.02
C ASN A 394 2.03 4.09 12.76
N TYR A 395 1.91 4.90 11.72
CA TYR A 395 1.58 4.45 10.37
C TYR A 395 2.76 4.75 9.44
N LEU A 396 2.90 3.94 8.40
CA LEU A 396 3.68 4.29 7.23
C LEU A 396 2.73 4.56 6.07
N ALA A 397 2.81 5.73 5.47
CA ALA A 397 2.21 6.04 4.18
C ALA A 397 3.31 6.08 3.12
N ALA A 398 3.07 5.47 1.97
CA ALA A 398 3.96 5.46 0.80
C ALA A 398 3.19 5.96 -0.43
N TRP A 399 3.88 6.54 -1.41
CA TRP A 399 3.27 7.07 -2.63
C TRP A 399 4.28 7.09 -3.78
N VAL A 400 3.76 7.25 -4.99
CA VAL A 400 4.56 7.51 -6.18
C VAL A 400 4.92 9.00 -6.22
N HIS A 401 6.17 9.32 -6.46
CA HIS A 401 6.69 10.67 -6.64
C HIS A 401 7.26 10.83 -8.05
N ASP A 402 6.64 11.68 -8.87
CA ASP A 402 7.17 12.01 -10.19
C ASP A 402 8.36 12.97 -10.06
N ARG A 403 9.47 12.68 -10.73
CA ARG A 403 10.66 13.53 -10.75
C ARG A 403 10.54 14.62 -11.78
N ASP A 404 9.98 15.77 -11.43
CA ASP A 404 10.05 17.06 -12.14
C ASP A 404 10.09 16.96 -13.69
N GLY A 405 9.09 16.28 -14.30
CA GLY A 405 8.95 16.19 -15.76
C GLY A 405 9.92 15.23 -16.45
N THR A 406 10.57 14.34 -15.70
CA THR A 406 11.27 13.18 -16.26
C THR A 406 10.30 12.02 -16.46
N ALA A 407 10.70 10.97 -17.21
CA ALA A 407 9.92 9.74 -17.31
C ALA A 407 10.09 8.83 -16.08
N TYR A 408 10.80 9.29 -15.04
CA TYR A 408 11.12 8.47 -13.87
C TYR A 408 10.29 8.86 -12.66
N GLN A 409 9.80 7.85 -11.97
CA GLN A 409 9.10 8.00 -10.70
C GLN A 409 9.90 7.31 -9.59
N ASP A 410 9.76 7.85 -8.38
CA ASP A 410 10.30 7.30 -7.15
C ASP A 410 9.17 6.74 -6.28
N ILE A 411 9.52 5.89 -5.34
CA ILE A 411 8.65 5.60 -4.22
C ILE A 411 9.14 6.40 -3.02
N HIS A 412 8.27 7.22 -2.49
CA HIS A 412 8.49 7.98 -1.28
C HIS A 412 7.57 7.49 -0.16
N GLY A 413 7.88 7.86 1.06
CA GLY A 413 7.02 7.55 2.20
C GLY A 413 7.28 8.46 3.38
N ARG A 414 6.37 8.38 4.36
CA ARG A 414 6.44 9.13 5.62
C ARG A 414 5.79 8.35 6.74
N LEU A 415 6.43 8.36 7.90
CA LEU A 415 5.84 7.85 9.13
C LEU A 415 4.96 8.92 9.78
N ILE A 416 3.85 8.48 10.33
CA ILE A 416 2.92 9.28 11.13
C ILE A 416 2.97 8.71 12.55
N TYR A 417 3.66 9.38 13.46
CA TYR A 417 3.82 8.97 14.86
C TYR A 417 2.66 9.51 15.67
N LEU A 418 2.04 8.66 16.46
CA LEU A 418 0.99 9.07 17.37
C LEU A 418 1.58 9.46 18.72
N HIS A 419 1.12 10.57 19.28
CA HIS A 419 1.42 10.90 20.64
C HIS A 419 0.63 9.95 21.56
N GLN A 420 1.34 9.14 22.35
CA GLN A 420 0.71 8.41 23.45
C GLN A 420 0.19 9.45 24.44
N LEU A 421 -1.12 9.64 24.48
CA LEU A 421 -1.73 10.35 25.58
C LEU A 421 -1.50 9.51 26.85
N TYR A 422 -0.50 9.88 27.63
CA TYR A 422 -0.41 9.44 29.02
C TYR A 422 -1.61 10.04 29.75
N LEU A 423 -2.73 9.32 29.76
CA LEU A 423 -3.75 9.57 30.76
C LEU A 423 -3.09 9.25 32.11
N PRO A 424 -2.94 10.20 33.02
CA PRO A 424 -2.43 9.89 34.35
C PRO A 424 -3.36 8.84 34.95
N MET A 425 -2.81 7.69 35.35
CA MET A 425 -3.53 6.72 36.14
C MET A 425 -4.05 7.42 37.40
N VAL A 426 -5.34 7.72 37.42
CA VAL A 426 -6.00 8.08 38.67
C VAL A 426 -6.08 6.79 39.50
N VAL A 427 -5.05 6.58 40.30
CA VAL A 427 -5.10 5.56 41.36
C VAL A 427 -6.17 6.03 42.37
N ARG A 428 -7.30 5.36 42.39
CA ARG A 428 -8.30 5.47 43.42
C ARG A 428 -8.02 4.49 44.55
#